data_37cdb291066ad04e12d4a83cafe88902
#
_entry.id   37cdb291066ad04e12d4a83cafe88902
#
_cell.length_a   1.000
_cell.length_b   1.000
_cell.length_c   1.000
_cell.angle_alpha   90.00
_cell.angle_beta   90.00
_cell.angle_gamma   90.00
#
_symmetry.space_group_name_H-M   'P 1'
#
loop_
_entity.id
_entity.type
_entity.pdbx_description
1 polymer ?
#
loop_
_entity_poly.entity_id
_entity_poly.type
_entity_poly.pdbx_seq_one_letter_code
_entity_poly.pdbx_strand_id
1 'polypeptide(L)'
;MCNHSLILVDFIDLCGNDQFVKHVGITLGDQAGIGPEVVRAALESGNLPAGFDFKIIGETIDACPGKPSRASAQAALDALEESVQQLKSGEIDAVVTAPVGKEGLHELGFLFPGQTEFFAERLGCTNHAMCLTGKNLTVALVTIHVGVAEVPNLLDSDEIVRIGKLLAQFCHQRGITQPRIAVCCLNPHAGENGVFGREDIEIIAPAVDLLSQLGSGADYSGPHPPDTIFRPAADGEYDAVLCMYHDQGLIPLKLLDFDTGVNVTLGLPYPRTSPDHGTAYDIAG
;
A
#
# COMPACT_ATOMS: atom_id res chain seq x y z
N MET A 1 -15.35 4.39 15.19
CA MET A 1 -14.85 5.68 14.68
C MET A 1 -13.40 5.43 14.32
N CYS A 2 -13.10 5.29 13.03
CA CYS A 2 -11.71 5.11 12.55
C CYS A 2 -10.84 6.27 13.04
N ASN A 3 -9.68 5.97 13.56
CA ASN A 3 -8.75 6.99 14.06
C ASN A 3 -7.97 7.57 12.88
N HIS A 4 -8.61 8.48 12.13
CA HIS A 4 -8.12 9.03 10.86
C HIS A 4 -6.79 9.81 10.97
N SER A 5 -6.35 10.13 12.19
CA SER A 5 -5.05 10.78 12.44
C SER A 5 -3.86 9.87 12.15
N LEU A 6 -4.02 8.54 12.21
CA LEU A 6 -2.94 7.57 11.99
C LEU A 6 -2.46 7.55 10.53
N ILE A 7 -3.32 7.76 9.54
CA ILE A 7 -2.96 7.76 8.12
C ILE A 7 -1.83 8.75 7.79
N LEU A 8 -1.82 9.91 8.47
CA LEU A 8 -0.79 10.94 8.29
C LEU A 8 0.40 10.75 9.22
N VAL A 9 0.20 10.15 10.40
CA VAL A 9 1.28 9.88 11.38
C VAL A 9 2.17 8.72 10.89
N ASP A 10 1.56 7.63 10.42
CA ASP A 10 2.31 6.50 9.85
C ASP A 10 3.07 6.89 8.57
N PHE A 11 2.60 7.94 7.87
CA PHE A 11 3.30 8.49 6.70
C PHE A 11 4.72 8.97 7.01
N ILE A 12 5.00 9.44 8.23
CA ILE A 12 6.30 9.97 8.62
C ILE A 12 7.30 8.86 8.92
N ASP A 13 6.83 7.81 9.56
CA ASP A 13 7.63 6.59 9.70
C ASP A 13 7.98 5.99 8.33
N LEU A 14 7.16 6.30 7.28
CA LEU A 14 7.37 5.87 5.91
C LEU A 14 8.40 6.73 5.13
N CYS A 15 8.52 8.01 5.47
CA CYS A 15 9.46 8.92 4.81
C CYS A 15 10.88 8.82 5.38
N GLY A 16 11.06 8.02 6.45
CA GLY A 16 12.36 7.88 7.13
C GLY A 16 12.82 9.17 7.81
N ASN A 17 14.01 9.13 8.42
CA ASN A 17 14.69 10.33 8.95
C ASN A 17 15.30 11.22 7.86
N ASP A 18 14.91 11.05 6.59
CA ASP A 18 15.40 11.88 5.51
C ASP A 18 14.80 13.29 5.65
N GLN A 19 15.67 14.25 5.90
CA GLN A 19 15.36 15.68 6.10
C GLN A 19 14.73 16.38 4.88
N PHE A 20 14.26 15.63 3.88
CA PHE A 20 13.87 16.13 2.57
C PHE A 20 12.36 16.19 2.32
N VAL A 21 11.54 15.38 2.95
CA VAL A 21 10.08 15.48 2.80
C VAL A 21 9.54 16.55 3.71
N LYS A 22 9.07 17.65 3.15
CA LYS A 22 8.48 18.78 3.90
C LYS A 22 7.06 19.10 3.45
N HIS A 23 6.79 18.94 2.15
CA HIS A 23 5.52 19.31 1.54
C HIS A 23 4.75 18.05 1.13
N VAL A 24 3.64 17.80 1.79
CA VAL A 24 2.78 16.63 1.55
C VAL A 24 1.49 17.08 0.89
N GLY A 25 1.26 16.63 -0.35
CA GLY A 25 0.00 16.83 -1.03
C GLY A 25 -1.07 15.87 -0.55
N ILE A 26 -2.31 16.33 -0.41
CA ILE A 26 -3.45 15.49 -0.04
C ILE A 26 -4.56 15.71 -1.06
N THR A 27 -4.97 14.66 -1.78
CA THR A 27 -6.15 14.73 -2.65
C THR A 27 -7.41 14.40 -1.86
N LEU A 28 -8.54 15.05 -2.19
CA LEU A 28 -9.82 14.79 -1.53
C LEU A 28 -10.53 13.53 -2.04
N GLY A 29 -10.02 12.93 -3.13
CA GLY A 29 -10.66 11.80 -3.79
C GLY A 29 -12.00 12.18 -4.42
N ASP A 30 -12.93 11.23 -4.52
CA ASP A 30 -14.29 11.54 -4.93
C ASP A 30 -15.02 12.27 -3.82
N GLN A 31 -15.31 13.56 -4.05
CA GLN A 31 -15.86 14.45 -3.02
C GLN A 31 -17.34 14.16 -2.67
N ALA A 32 -18.00 13.26 -3.40
CA ALA A 32 -19.31 12.73 -2.99
C ALA A 32 -19.20 11.59 -1.96
N GLY A 33 -17.98 11.07 -1.72
CA GLY A 33 -17.67 10.06 -0.68
C GLY A 33 -17.15 10.70 0.61
N ILE A 34 -16.64 9.85 1.52
CA ILE A 34 -16.10 10.27 2.83
C ILE A 34 -14.72 10.94 2.76
N GLY A 35 -14.07 10.97 1.59
CA GLY A 35 -12.72 11.56 1.44
C GLY A 35 -12.57 12.94 2.06
N PRO A 36 -13.41 13.95 1.74
CA PRO A 36 -13.32 15.29 2.34
C PRO A 36 -13.47 15.31 3.86
N GLU A 37 -14.33 14.46 4.41
CA GLU A 37 -14.56 14.38 5.86
C GLU A 37 -13.36 13.79 6.58
N VAL A 38 -12.80 12.70 6.04
CA VAL A 38 -11.60 12.02 6.58
C VAL A 38 -10.40 12.97 6.54
N VAL A 39 -10.18 13.64 5.41
CA VAL A 39 -9.07 14.60 5.26
C VAL A 39 -9.22 15.76 6.24
N ARG A 40 -10.39 16.35 6.35
CA ARG A 40 -10.65 17.44 7.31
C ARG A 40 -10.40 16.98 8.75
N ALA A 41 -10.96 15.83 9.14
CA ALA A 41 -10.79 15.28 10.48
C ALA A 41 -9.31 15.02 10.80
N ALA A 42 -8.53 14.53 9.83
CA ALA A 42 -7.10 14.30 9.98
C ALA A 42 -6.34 15.63 10.17
N LEU A 43 -6.61 16.65 9.35
CA LEU A 43 -5.96 17.95 9.44
C LEU A 43 -6.30 18.71 10.74
N GLU A 44 -7.53 18.55 11.26
CA GLU A 44 -8.01 19.17 12.49
C GLU A 44 -7.67 18.37 13.76
N SER A 45 -7.12 17.16 13.64
CA SER A 45 -6.88 16.23 14.77
C SER A 45 -5.90 16.75 15.82
N GLY A 46 -5.01 17.68 15.45
CA GLY A 46 -3.89 18.13 16.27
C GLY A 46 -2.76 17.10 16.41
N ASN A 47 -2.86 15.97 15.73
CA ASN A 47 -1.87 14.88 15.75
C ASN A 47 -0.96 14.88 14.51
N LEU A 48 -0.97 15.97 13.74
CA LEU A 48 -0.07 16.09 12.60
C LEU A 48 1.37 16.24 13.07
N PRO A 49 2.30 15.58 12.40
CA PRO A 49 3.72 15.66 12.75
C PRO A 49 4.29 17.04 12.51
N ALA A 50 5.15 17.47 13.41
CA ALA A 50 5.85 18.73 13.27
C ALA A 50 6.89 18.68 12.14
N GLY A 51 7.03 19.79 11.41
CA GLY A 51 8.03 19.94 10.35
C GLY A 51 7.54 19.59 8.95
N PHE A 52 6.28 19.23 8.80
CA PHE A 52 5.63 18.97 7.52
C PHE A 52 4.56 20.02 7.22
N ASP A 53 4.48 20.42 5.95
CA ASP A 53 3.40 21.23 5.40
C ASP A 53 2.43 20.33 4.64
N PHE A 54 1.14 20.42 4.96
CA PHE A 54 0.09 19.66 4.31
C PHE A 54 -0.74 20.56 3.42
N LYS A 55 -0.83 20.22 2.14
CA LYS A 55 -1.55 20.99 1.12
C LYS A 55 -2.64 20.14 0.47
N ILE A 56 -3.87 20.63 0.46
CA ILE A 56 -4.95 20.01 -0.33
C ILE A 56 -4.68 20.30 -1.80
N ILE A 57 -4.77 19.26 -2.63
CA ILE A 57 -4.59 19.31 -4.09
C ILE A 57 -5.93 19.10 -4.78
N GLY A 58 -6.16 19.88 -5.81
CA GLY A 58 -7.37 19.88 -6.60
C GLY A 58 -8.42 20.89 -6.12
N GLU A 59 -9.41 21.12 -6.96
CA GLU A 59 -10.51 22.03 -6.70
C GLU A 59 -11.52 21.42 -5.73
N THR A 60 -11.98 22.20 -4.75
CA THR A 60 -13.12 21.83 -3.92
C THR A 60 -14.41 22.17 -4.64
N ILE A 61 -15.26 21.17 -4.86
CA ILE A 61 -16.54 21.34 -5.55
C ILE A 61 -17.72 21.17 -4.59
N ASP A 62 -18.89 21.67 -4.97
CA ASP A 62 -20.16 21.44 -4.24
C ASP A 62 -20.73 20.05 -4.64
N ALA A 63 -20.13 18.99 -4.07
CA ALA A 63 -20.58 17.62 -4.29
C ALA A 63 -21.66 17.24 -3.26
N CYS A 64 -22.69 16.54 -3.73
CA CYS A 64 -23.74 16.03 -2.86
C CYS A 64 -23.26 14.72 -2.19
N PRO A 65 -23.09 14.67 -0.86
CA PRO A 65 -22.66 13.45 -0.17
C PRO A 65 -23.54 12.25 -0.51
N GLY A 66 -22.92 11.10 -0.71
CA GLY A 66 -23.58 9.84 -1.07
C GLY A 66 -24.08 9.76 -2.51
N LYS A 67 -23.88 10.80 -3.33
CA LYS A 67 -24.36 10.85 -4.72
C LYS A 67 -23.21 11.15 -5.70
N PRO A 68 -22.44 10.12 -6.09
CA PRO A 68 -21.36 10.31 -7.06
C PRO A 68 -21.91 10.89 -8.37
N SER A 69 -21.12 11.72 -9.02
CA SER A 69 -21.46 12.39 -10.25
C SER A 69 -20.25 12.47 -11.19
N ARG A 70 -20.50 12.75 -12.47
CA ARG A 70 -19.41 12.99 -13.41
C ARG A 70 -18.51 14.17 -12.97
N ALA A 71 -19.08 15.18 -12.32
CA ALA A 71 -18.32 16.32 -11.80
C ALA A 71 -17.40 15.90 -10.64
N SER A 72 -17.89 15.07 -9.70
CA SER A 72 -17.07 14.60 -8.59
C SER A 72 -15.96 13.64 -9.05
N ALA A 73 -16.24 12.78 -10.03
CA ALA A 73 -15.24 11.92 -10.66
C ALA A 73 -14.18 12.74 -11.43
N GLN A 74 -14.59 13.80 -12.17
CA GLN A 74 -13.65 14.66 -12.87
C GLN A 74 -12.73 15.41 -11.91
N ALA A 75 -13.29 16.02 -10.84
CA ALA A 75 -12.48 16.69 -9.82
C ALA A 75 -11.48 15.74 -9.16
N ALA A 76 -11.87 14.48 -8.91
CA ALA A 76 -10.97 13.47 -8.38
C ALA A 76 -9.83 13.13 -9.37
N LEU A 77 -10.14 12.98 -10.66
CA LEU A 77 -9.13 12.70 -11.70
C LEU A 77 -8.17 13.89 -11.86
N ASP A 78 -8.69 15.11 -11.91
CA ASP A 78 -7.89 16.32 -12.05
C ASP A 78 -6.93 16.48 -10.87
N ALA A 79 -7.39 16.19 -9.62
CA ALA A 79 -6.54 16.20 -8.44
C ALA A 79 -5.42 15.14 -8.48
N LEU A 80 -5.69 13.96 -9.02
CA LEU A 80 -4.66 12.93 -9.22
C LEU A 80 -3.60 13.39 -10.24
N GLU A 81 -4.03 13.92 -11.41
CA GLU A 81 -3.10 14.42 -12.42
C GLU A 81 -2.31 15.64 -11.91
N GLU A 82 -2.94 16.56 -11.20
CA GLU A 82 -2.28 17.71 -10.58
C GLU A 82 -1.23 17.25 -9.55
N SER A 83 -1.54 16.26 -8.72
CA SER A 83 -0.59 15.72 -7.74
C SER A 83 0.66 15.15 -8.40
N VAL A 84 0.51 14.47 -9.54
CA VAL A 84 1.66 13.99 -10.34
C VAL A 84 2.50 15.16 -10.87
N GLN A 85 1.88 16.24 -11.34
CA GLN A 85 2.63 17.42 -11.81
C GLN A 85 3.38 18.09 -10.67
N GLN A 86 2.75 18.25 -9.52
CA GLN A 86 3.38 18.85 -8.34
C GLN A 86 4.54 18.00 -7.78
N LEU A 87 4.42 16.66 -7.79
CA LEU A 87 5.53 15.75 -7.47
C LEU A 87 6.70 15.94 -8.44
N LYS A 88 6.43 15.96 -9.76
CA LYS A 88 7.48 16.13 -10.77
C LYS A 88 8.16 17.48 -10.74
N SER A 89 7.44 18.54 -10.37
CA SER A 89 7.99 19.89 -10.24
C SER A 89 8.74 20.12 -8.93
N GLY A 90 8.61 19.23 -7.94
CA GLY A 90 9.14 19.39 -6.60
C GLY A 90 8.36 20.40 -5.74
N GLU A 91 7.12 20.70 -6.10
CA GLU A 91 6.22 21.52 -5.28
C GLU A 91 5.72 20.74 -4.06
N ILE A 92 5.55 19.42 -4.20
CA ILE A 92 5.33 18.48 -3.10
C ILE A 92 6.36 17.36 -3.17
N ASP A 93 6.69 16.80 -2.02
CA ASP A 93 7.67 15.73 -1.87
C ASP A 93 7.00 14.34 -1.79
N ALA A 94 5.71 14.32 -1.42
CA ALA A 94 4.94 13.10 -1.21
C ALA A 94 3.44 13.36 -1.37
N VAL A 95 2.65 12.30 -1.56
CA VAL A 95 1.19 12.41 -1.73
C VAL A 95 0.41 11.41 -0.91
N VAL A 96 -0.64 11.88 -0.25
CA VAL A 96 -1.69 11.06 0.36
C VAL A 96 -2.95 11.17 -0.50
N THR A 97 -3.46 10.05 -0.97
CA THR A 97 -4.62 10.05 -1.85
C THR A 97 -5.86 9.51 -1.15
N ALA A 98 -6.92 10.31 -1.06
CA ALA A 98 -8.21 9.86 -0.59
C ALA A 98 -8.90 8.92 -1.62
N PRO A 99 -9.94 8.17 -1.18
CA PRO A 99 -10.60 7.19 -2.04
C PRO A 99 -11.30 7.80 -3.26
N VAL A 100 -11.26 7.08 -4.37
CA VAL A 100 -11.90 7.48 -5.64
C VAL A 100 -12.93 6.44 -6.09
N GLY A 101 -13.99 6.90 -6.74
CA GLY A 101 -15.00 6.03 -7.35
C GLY A 101 -14.52 5.48 -8.70
N LYS A 102 -14.21 4.18 -8.75
CA LYS A 102 -13.68 3.55 -9.97
C LYS A 102 -14.65 3.67 -11.16
N GLU A 103 -15.95 3.49 -10.95
CA GLU A 103 -16.96 3.54 -11.99
C GLU A 103 -16.95 4.93 -12.69
N GLY A 104 -17.04 6.01 -11.91
CA GLY A 104 -16.99 7.37 -12.45
C GLY A 104 -15.67 7.69 -13.17
N LEU A 105 -14.55 7.21 -12.65
CA LEU A 105 -13.25 7.37 -13.32
C LEU A 105 -13.17 6.59 -14.65
N HIS A 106 -13.71 5.37 -14.70
CA HIS A 106 -13.77 4.59 -15.94
C HIS A 106 -14.58 5.28 -17.03
N GLU A 107 -15.71 5.91 -16.69
CA GLU A 107 -16.51 6.71 -17.62
C GLU A 107 -15.76 7.92 -18.21
N LEU A 108 -14.73 8.39 -17.51
CA LEU A 108 -13.83 9.47 -17.94
C LEU A 108 -12.61 8.97 -18.72
N GLY A 109 -12.49 7.65 -18.94
CA GLY A 109 -11.37 7.05 -19.67
C GLY A 109 -10.15 6.70 -18.79
N PHE A 110 -10.31 6.64 -17.48
CA PHE A 110 -9.29 6.12 -16.58
C PHE A 110 -9.22 4.59 -16.73
N LEU A 111 -8.18 4.10 -17.40
CA LEU A 111 -8.05 2.69 -17.77
C LEU A 111 -7.22 1.88 -16.77
N PHE A 112 -6.82 2.47 -15.66
CA PHE A 112 -6.00 1.80 -14.64
C PHE A 112 -6.85 0.96 -13.70
N PRO A 113 -6.33 -0.21 -13.24
CA PRO A 113 -6.99 -1.03 -12.21
C PRO A 113 -7.16 -0.27 -10.88
N GLY A 114 -6.22 0.63 -10.57
CA GLY A 114 -6.24 1.45 -9.37
C GLY A 114 -5.30 2.64 -9.42
N GLN A 115 -5.23 3.37 -8.32
CA GLN A 115 -4.36 4.54 -8.19
C GLN A 115 -2.87 4.16 -8.20
N THR A 116 -2.51 2.97 -7.73
CA THR A 116 -1.13 2.46 -7.75
C THR A 116 -0.57 2.42 -9.15
N GLU A 117 -1.29 1.80 -10.08
CA GLU A 117 -0.88 1.67 -11.48
C GLU A 117 -0.88 3.02 -12.20
N PHE A 118 -1.84 3.89 -11.85
CA PHE A 118 -1.87 5.27 -12.34
C PHE A 118 -0.60 6.04 -11.98
N PHE A 119 -0.22 6.08 -10.70
CA PHE A 119 0.98 6.78 -10.27
C PHE A 119 2.24 6.15 -10.85
N ALA A 120 2.31 4.84 -10.91
CA ALA A 120 3.45 4.13 -11.50
C ALA A 120 3.66 4.52 -12.95
N GLU A 121 2.61 4.51 -13.78
CA GLU A 121 2.69 4.92 -15.18
C GLU A 121 3.04 6.40 -15.31
N ARG A 122 2.33 7.27 -14.61
CA ARG A 122 2.54 8.72 -14.69
C ARG A 122 3.93 9.14 -14.25
N LEU A 123 4.54 8.44 -13.31
CA LEU A 123 5.89 8.70 -12.81
C LEU A 123 6.98 7.91 -13.55
N GLY A 124 6.59 7.09 -14.55
CA GLY A 124 7.54 6.27 -15.31
C GLY A 124 8.18 5.15 -14.50
N CYS A 125 7.51 4.65 -13.47
CA CYS A 125 7.99 3.62 -12.57
C CYS A 125 7.43 2.25 -12.99
N THR A 126 8.30 1.32 -13.35
CA THR A 126 7.94 -0.08 -13.65
C THR A 126 8.17 -1.03 -12.48
N ASN A 127 8.99 -0.62 -11.50
CA ASN A 127 9.36 -1.42 -10.35
C ASN A 127 8.59 -0.95 -9.11
N HIS A 128 7.35 -1.34 -8.99
CA HIS A 128 6.48 -1.00 -7.86
C HIS A 128 5.78 -2.25 -7.31
N ALA A 129 5.26 -2.15 -6.08
CA ALA A 129 4.47 -3.20 -5.45
C ALA A 129 3.46 -2.62 -4.46
N MET A 130 2.41 -3.38 -4.17
CA MET A 130 1.42 -3.05 -3.16
C MET A 130 1.87 -3.56 -1.80
N CYS A 131 1.86 -2.68 -0.82
CA CYS A 131 2.12 -2.98 0.57
C CYS A 131 1.02 -2.37 1.44
N LEU A 132 0.63 -3.06 2.47
CA LEU A 132 -0.19 -2.50 3.53
C LEU A 132 0.58 -2.58 4.84
N THR A 133 0.52 -1.52 5.61
CA THR A 133 1.15 -1.45 6.93
C THR A 133 0.15 -0.92 7.94
N GLY A 134 0.14 -1.51 9.11
CA GLY A 134 -0.63 -1.09 10.26
C GLY A 134 0.23 -1.06 11.51
N LYS A 135 -0.40 -0.97 12.66
CA LYS A 135 0.29 -0.96 13.94
C LYS A 135 0.98 -2.29 14.26
N ASN A 136 0.35 -3.40 13.85
CA ASN A 136 0.77 -4.75 14.24
C ASN A 136 1.42 -5.52 13.09
N LEU A 137 1.00 -5.26 11.84
CA LEU A 137 1.47 -6.00 10.66
C LEU A 137 1.89 -5.06 9.53
N THR A 138 2.91 -5.49 8.80
CA THR A 138 3.28 -4.96 7.48
C THR A 138 3.29 -6.13 6.49
N VAL A 139 2.54 -6.03 5.40
CA VAL A 139 2.44 -7.08 4.38
C VAL A 139 2.66 -6.52 2.98
N ALA A 140 3.48 -7.19 2.17
CA ALA A 140 3.59 -6.94 0.73
C ALA A 140 3.05 -8.12 -0.06
N LEU A 141 2.53 -7.86 -1.25
CA LEU A 141 1.78 -8.82 -2.04
C LEU A 141 2.47 -9.10 -3.37
N VAL A 142 2.70 -10.38 -3.67
CA VAL A 142 3.28 -10.82 -4.95
C VAL A 142 2.22 -10.75 -6.05
N THR A 143 1.05 -11.31 -5.82
CA THR A 143 -0.09 -11.15 -6.72
C THR A 143 -1.21 -10.38 -6.01
N ILE A 144 -1.91 -9.50 -6.74
CA ILE A 144 -2.89 -8.60 -6.16
C ILE A 144 -4.33 -8.91 -6.65
N HIS A 145 -4.83 -8.28 -7.68
CA HIS A 145 -6.22 -8.32 -8.10
C HIS A 145 -6.47 -9.43 -9.14
N VAL A 146 -6.16 -10.67 -8.79
CA VAL A 146 -6.34 -11.87 -9.63
C VAL A 146 -7.18 -12.93 -8.91
N GLY A 147 -7.85 -13.77 -9.66
CA GLY A 147 -8.58 -14.90 -9.08
C GLY A 147 -7.63 -15.89 -8.40
N VAL A 148 -8.04 -16.45 -7.26
CA VAL A 148 -7.19 -17.39 -6.48
C VAL A 148 -6.72 -18.58 -7.34
N ALA A 149 -7.53 -19.05 -8.28
CA ALA A 149 -7.17 -20.15 -9.18
C ALA A 149 -6.02 -19.82 -10.14
N GLU A 150 -5.77 -18.53 -10.41
CA GLU A 150 -4.69 -18.06 -11.29
C GLU A 150 -3.39 -17.82 -10.53
N VAL A 151 -3.43 -17.68 -9.20
CA VAL A 151 -2.25 -17.37 -8.39
C VAL A 151 -1.09 -18.33 -8.65
N PRO A 152 -1.26 -19.66 -8.64
CA PRO A 152 -0.14 -20.58 -8.86
C PRO A 152 0.55 -20.38 -10.22
N ASN A 153 -0.22 -20.01 -11.25
CA ASN A 153 0.28 -19.80 -12.61
C ASN A 153 1.04 -18.46 -12.79
N LEU A 154 0.80 -17.51 -11.87
CA LEU A 154 1.38 -16.17 -11.89
C LEU A 154 2.59 -16.03 -10.98
N LEU A 155 2.84 -17.01 -10.11
CA LEU A 155 4.01 -16.99 -9.24
C LEU A 155 5.29 -17.21 -10.06
N ASP A 156 6.25 -16.32 -9.82
CA ASP A 156 7.57 -16.36 -10.40
C ASP A 156 8.62 -15.98 -9.34
N SER A 157 9.71 -16.73 -9.30
CA SER A 157 10.81 -16.49 -8.34
C SER A 157 11.41 -15.10 -8.47
N ASP A 158 11.59 -14.60 -9.69
CA ASP A 158 12.16 -13.26 -9.94
C ASP A 158 11.23 -12.17 -9.40
N GLU A 159 9.90 -12.35 -9.55
CA GLU A 159 8.91 -11.43 -9.02
C GLU A 159 8.87 -11.43 -7.49
N ILE A 160 8.95 -12.60 -6.85
CA ILE A 160 9.06 -12.72 -5.39
C ILE A 160 10.32 -12.00 -4.90
N VAL A 161 11.44 -12.21 -5.57
CA VAL A 161 12.72 -11.54 -5.24
C VAL A 161 12.61 -10.03 -5.44
N ARG A 162 12.01 -9.57 -6.53
CA ARG A 162 11.81 -8.15 -6.81
C ARG A 162 11.01 -7.46 -5.71
N ILE A 163 9.87 -8.03 -5.32
CA ILE A 163 9.00 -7.44 -4.30
C ILE A 163 9.63 -7.57 -2.90
N GLY A 164 10.32 -8.68 -2.61
CA GLY A 164 11.07 -8.84 -1.37
C GLY A 164 12.11 -7.73 -1.17
N LYS A 165 12.84 -7.34 -2.23
CA LYS A 165 13.78 -6.21 -2.19
C LYS A 165 13.08 -4.87 -1.91
N LEU A 166 11.95 -4.60 -2.56
CA LEU A 166 11.19 -3.39 -2.31
C LEU A 166 10.69 -3.33 -0.87
N LEU A 167 10.26 -4.48 -0.32
CA LEU A 167 9.81 -4.58 1.07
C LEU A 167 10.96 -4.32 2.05
N ALA A 168 12.16 -4.87 1.80
CA ALA A 168 13.34 -4.59 2.62
C ALA A 168 13.72 -3.10 2.56
N GLN A 169 13.72 -2.50 1.37
CA GLN A 169 13.97 -1.09 1.20
C GLN A 169 12.99 -0.23 2.00
N PHE A 170 11.71 -0.59 1.97
CA PHE A 170 10.67 0.07 2.76
C PHE A 170 10.93 -0.04 4.26
N CYS A 171 11.29 -1.22 4.77
CA CYS A 171 11.66 -1.40 6.17
C CYS A 171 12.89 -0.56 6.56
N HIS A 172 13.89 -0.47 5.68
CA HIS A 172 15.05 0.42 5.89
C HIS A 172 14.65 1.89 5.94
N GLN A 173 13.75 2.34 5.06
CA GLN A 173 13.22 3.71 5.08
C GLN A 173 12.50 4.02 6.39
N ARG A 174 11.88 3.03 7.03
CA ARG A 174 11.28 3.14 8.37
C ARG A 174 12.31 3.05 9.51
N GLY A 175 13.60 3.05 9.22
CA GLY A 175 14.67 3.02 10.22
C GLY A 175 15.04 1.64 10.75
N ILE A 176 14.50 0.56 10.20
CA ILE A 176 14.85 -0.80 10.60
C ILE A 176 16.13 -1.21 9.87
N THR A 177 17.24 -1.28 10.60
CA THR A 177 18.57 -1.51 9.98
C THR A 177 18.77 -2.93 9.48
N GLN A 178 18.12 -3.93 10.07
CA GLN A 178 18.19 -5.33 9.70
C GLN A 178 16.78 -5.94 9.78
N PRO A 179 15.90 -5.65 8.80
CA PRO A 179 14.53 -6.12 8.86
C PRO A 179 14.45 -7.65 8.70
N ARG A 180 13.65 -8.26 9.55
CA ARG A 180 13.31 -9.68 9.51
C ARG A 180 12.04 -9.85 8.69
N ILE A 181 12.17 -10.47 7.53
CA ILE A 181 11.07 -10.62 6.57
C ILE A 181 10.70 -12.10 6.45
N ALA A 182 9.47 -12.42 6.86
CA ALA A 182 8.92 -13.74 6.63
C ALA A 182 8.33 -13.84 5.23
N VAL A 183 8.61 -14.92 4.52
CA VAL A 183 8.00 -15.21 3.20
C VAL A 183 6.98 -16.33 3.39
N CYS A 184 5.73 -16.06 3.05
CA CYS A 184 4.66 -17.08 3.11
C CYS A 184 4.86 -18.16 2.05
N CYS A 185 4.47 -19.38 2.38
CA CYS A 185 4.21 -20.39 1.38
C CYS A 185 2.87 -20.16 0.67
N LEU A 186 2.67 -20.84 -0.46
CA LEU A 186 1.38 -20.83 -1.16
C LEU A 186 0.43 -21.91 -0.62
N ASN A 187 0.97 -23.11 -0.48
CA ASN A 187 0.17 -24.30 -0.16
C ASN A 187 0.15 -24.59 1.35
N PRO A 188 -0.89 -25.27 1.86
CA PRO A 188 -0.91 -25.72 3.24
C PRO A 188 0.36 -26.48 3.63
N HIS A 189 0.89 -26.21 4.85
CA HIS A 189 2.08 -26.86 5.38
C HIS A 189 3.33 -26.75 4.46
N ALA A 190 3.46 -25.64 3.73
CA ALA A 190 4.53 -25.42 2.76
C ALA A 190 4.63 -26.57 1.72
N GLY A 191 3.46 -27.01 1.23
CA GLY A 191 3.34 -28.07 0.21
C GLY A 191 3.60 -29.48 0.69
N GLU A 192 3.99 -29.69 1.96
CA GLU A 192 4.27 -31.01 2.58
C GLU A 192 5.07 -31.95 1.65
N ASN A 193 6.29 -31.51 1.30
CA ASN A 193 7.16 -32.22 0.36
C ASN A 193 6.54 -32.46 -1.04
N GLY A 194 5.63 -31.58 -1.48
CA GLY A 194 5.00 -31.64 -2.81
C GLY A 194 3.68 -32.42 -2.85
N VAL A 195 3.15 -32.82 -1.68
CA VAL A 195 1.85 -33.51 -1.59
C VAL A 195 0.69 -32.57 -1.95
N PHE A 196 0.77 -31.29 -1.53
CA PHE A 196 -0.27 -30.29 -1.74
C PHE A 196 0.05 -29.29 -2.85
N GLY A 197 1.14 -29.48 -3.60
CA GLY A 197 1.64 -28.61 -4.65
C GLY A 197 3.16 -28.51 -4.60
N ARG A 198 3.76 -28.06 -5.68
CA ARG A 198 5.21 -27.98 -5.81
C ARG A 198 5.73 -26.55 -5.84
N GLU A 199 4.85 -25.56 -5.85
CA GLU A 199 5.19 -24.14 -5.99
C GLU A 199 6.11 -23.67 -4.86
N ASP A 200 5.89 -24.19 -3.65
CA ASP A 200 6.72 -23.86 -2.48
C ASP A 200 8.16 -24.36 -2.63
N ILE A 201 8.34 -25.53 -3.25
CA ILE A 201 9.66 -26.15 -3.48
C ILE A 201 10.34 -25.57 -4.72
N GLU A 202 9.57 -25.38 -5.81
CA GLU A 202 10.10 -25.07 -7.14
C GLU A 202 10.23 -23.57 -7.39
N ILE A 203 9.43 -22.73 -6.70
CA ILE A 203 9.36 -21.28 -6.93
C ILE A 203 9.74 -20.49 -5.67
N ILE A 204 9.06 -20.75 -4.53
CA ILE A 204 9.16 -19.87 -3.37
C ILE A 204 10.45 -20.10 -2.59
N ALA A 205 10.81 -21.36 -2.30
CA ALA A 205 12.05 -21.66 -1.57
C ALA A 205 13.30 -21.16 -2.33
N PRO A 206 13.45 -21.37 -3.66
CA PRO A 206 14.54 -20.76 -4.41
C PRO A 206 14.58 -19.24 -4.36
N ALA A 207 13.41 -18.57 -4.35
CA ALA A 207 13.34 -17.11 -4.21
C ALA A 207 13.82 -16.65 -2.82
N VAL A 208 13.47 -17.37 -1.75
CA VAL A 208 13.95 -17.10 -0.38
C VAL A 208 15.46 -17.26 -0.29
N ASP A 209 16.00 -18.34 -0.89
CA ASP A 209 17.45 -18.57 -0.94
C ASP A 209 18.18 -17.44 -1.67
N LEU A 210 17.65 -16.99 -2.81
CA LEU A 210 18.20 -15.85 -3.56
C LEU A 210 18.18 -14.56 -2.73
N LEU A 211 17.04 -14.24 -2.10
CA LEU A 211 16.88 -13.06 -1.22
C LEU A 211 17.92 -13.07 -0.09
N SER A 212 18.12 -14.22 0.56
CA SER A 212 19.08 -14.38 1.65
C SER A 212 20.53 -14.19 1.22
N GLN A 213 20.86 -14.47 -0.05
CA GLN A 213 22.21 -14.34 -0.61
C GLN A 213 22.54 -12.93 -1.11
N LEU A 214 21.52 -12.08 -1.34
CA LEU A 214 21.73 -10.77 -1.99
C LEU A 214 22.44 -9.73 -1.12
N GLY A 215 22.61 -9.97 0.18
CA GLY A 215 23.29 -9.01 1.07
C GLY A 215 22.54 -7.67 1.19
N SER A 216 21.20 -7.70 1.09
CA SER A 216 20.34 -6.51 1.15
C SER A 216 20.26 -5.87 2.53
N GLY A 217 20.92 -6.42 3.53
CA GLY A 217 20.81 -6.01 4.93
C GLY A 217 19.52 -6.47 5.62
N ALA A 218 18.73 -7.32 4.96
CA ALA A 218 17.52 -7.92 5.51
C ALA A 218 17.71 -9.43 5.73
N ASP A 219 17.06 -9.95 6.76
CA ASP A 219 17.00 -11.38 7.07
C ASP A 219 15.70 -11.95 6.53
N TYR A 220 15.79 -12.81 5.51
CA TYR A 220 14.63 -13.50 4.95
C TYR A 220 14.55 -14.92 5.46
N SER A 221 13.34 -15.36 5.77
CA SER A 221 13.07 -16.75 6.14
C SER A 221 11.78 -17.26 5.53
N GLY A 222 11.70 -18.55 5.31
CA GLY A 222 10.53 -19.21 4.71
C GLY A 222 10.90 -20.31 3.72
N PRO A 223 9.93 -20.82 2.98
CA PRO A 223 8.50 -20.48 3.03
C PRO A 223 7.81 -20.92 4.34
N HIS A 224 7.05 -20.01 4.96
CA HIS A 224 6.33 -20.25 6.20
C HIS A 224 4.82 -20.50 5.95
N PRO A 225 4.18 -21.44 6.66
CA PRO A 225 2.74 -21.63 6.57
C PRO A 225 1.97 -20.38 7.02
N PRO A 226 1.02 -19.87 6.19
CA PRO A 226 0.30 -18.63 6.49
C PRO A 226 -0.66 -18.74 7.69
N ASP A 227 -1.09 -19.93 8.04
CA ASP A 227 -1.93 -20.18 9.21
C ASP A 227 -1.19 -19.98 10.54
N THR A 228 0.14 -19.94 10.53
CA THR A 228 0.96 -19.80 11.75
C THR A 228 1.82 -18.54 11.78
N ILE A 229 2.28 -18.03 10.61
CA ILE A 229 3.31 -16.97 10.58
C ILE A 229 2.82 -15.60 11.04
N PHE A 230 1.53 -15.27 10.86
CA PHE A 230 1.02 -13.95 11.21
C PHE A 230 0.97 -13.67 12.70
N ARG A 231 0.89 -14.71 13.54
CA ARG A 231 0.91 -14.54 14.99
C ARG A 231 2.28 -14.04 15.46
N PRO A 232 3.42 -14.73 15.20
CA PRO A 232 4.74 -14.23 15.57
C PRO A 232 5.07 -12.90 14.87
N ALA A 233 4.58 -12.66 13.64
CA ALA A 233 4.75 -11.38 12.99
C ALA A 233 4.05 -10.25 13.75
N ALA A 234 2.81 -10.44 14.18
CA ALA A 234 2.07 -9.48 15.00
C ALA A 234 2.67 -9.28 16.39
N ASP A 235 3.31 -10.30 16.94
CA ASP A 235 4.02 -10.24 18.22
C ASP A 235 5.43 -9.61 18.08
N GLY A 236 5.82 -9.16 16.87
CA GLY A 236 7.07 -8.44 16.60
C GLY A 236 8.30 -9.32 16.38
N GLU A 237 8.12 -10.61 16.11
CA GLU A 237 9.25 -11.49 15.73
C GLU A 237 9.71 -11.20 14.29
N TYR A 238 8.82 -10.68 13.44
CA TYR A 238 9.10 -10.23 12.09
C TYR A 238 8.66 -8.79 11.90
N ASP A 239 9.40 -8.08 11.06
CA ASP A 239 9.13 -6.68 10.75
C ASP A 239 8.20 -6.52 9.54
N ALA A 240 8.13 -7.55 8.67
CA ALA A 240 7.21 -7.61 7.55
C ALA A 240 6.98 -9.06 7.07
N VAL A 241 5.88 -9.27 6.35
CA VAL A 241 5.52 -10.56 5.72
C VAL A 241 5.32 -10.36 4.22
N LEU A 242 6.01 -11.16 3.41
CA LEU A 242 5.82 -11.23 1.97
C LEU A 242 4.81 -12.32 1.66
N CYS A 243 3.66 -11.92 1.11
CA CYS A 243 2.52 -12.79 0.84
C CYS A 243 2.39 -13.09 -0.66
N MET A 244 2.02 -14.31 -1.00
CA MET A 244 1.90 -14.75 -2.39
C MET A 244 0.66 -14.17 -3.08
N TYR A 245 -0.42 -13.89 -2.34
CA TYR A 245 -1.65 -13.35 -2.90
C TYR A 245 -2.37 -12.42 -1.92
N HIS A 246 -3.30 -11.65 -2.46
CA HIS A 246 -4.01 -10.56 -1.79
C HIS A 246 -4.59 -10.97 -0.42
N ASP A 247 -5.52 -11.94 -0.39
CA ASP A 247 -6.24 -12.27 0.84
C ASP A 247 -5.35 -12.98 1.87
N GLN A 248 -4.24 -13.61 1.45
CA GLN A 248 -3.27 -14.19 2.36
C GLN A 248 -2.70 -13.17 3.34
N GLY A 249 -2.41 -11.97 2.86
CA GLY A 249 -1.88 -10.88 3.69
C GLY A 249 -2.97 -9.99 4.27
N LEU A 250 -4.03 -9.69 3.50
CA LEU A 250 -5.00 -8.69 3.90
C LEU A 250 -6.02 -9.19 4.94
N ILE A 251 -6.36 -10.48 4.94
CA ILE A 251 -7.24 -11.03 5.98
C ILE A 251 -6.65 -10.83 7.38
N PRO A 252 -5.41 -11.30 7.67
CA PRO A 252 -4.83 -11.10 9.00
C PRO A 252 -4.53 -9.62 9.31
N LEU A 253 -4.10 -8.83 8.32
CA LEU A 253 -3.88 -7.41 8.52
C LEU A 253 -5.18 -6.69 8.90
N LYS A 254 -6.25 -6.88 8.14
CA LYS A 254 -7.55 -6.25 8.45
C LYS A 254 -8.18 -6.75 9.74
N LEU A 255 -7.88 -7.97 10.16
CA LEU A 255 -8.34 -8.49 11.43
C LEU A 255 -7.69 -7.74 12.61
N LEU A 256 -6.40 -7.38 12.49
CA LEU A 256 -5.62 -6.77 13.57
C LEU A 256 -5.54 -5.25 13.46
N ASP A 257 -5.51 -4.72 12.24
CA ASP A 257 -5.20 -3.33 11.93
C ASP A 257 -6.29 -2.64 11.09
N PHE A 258 -7.55 -3.01 11.25
CA PHE A 258 -8.66 -2.45 10.46
C PHE A 258 -8.73 -0.93 10.51
N ASP A 259 -8.49 -0.36 11.71
CA ASP A 259 -8.54 1.08 11.94
C ASP A 259 -7.20 1.80 11.71
N THR A 260 -6.12 1.05 11.48
CA THR A 260 -4.75 1.59 11.38
C THR A 260 -4.06 1.25 10.07
N GLY A 261 -4.70 0.44 9.22
CA GLY A 261 -4.13 -0.01 7.95
C GLY A 261 -3.96 1.12 6.95
N VAL A 262 -2.75 1.25 6.40
CA VAL A 262 -2.38 2.21 5.36
C VAL A 262 -1.86 1.45 4.15
N ASN A 263 -2.39 1.77 2.98
CA ASN A 263 -1.89 1.27 1.71
C ASN A 263 -0.71 2.12 1.25
N VAL A 264 0.40 1.47 0.95
CA VAL A 264 1.65 2.09 0.48
C VAL A 264 2.01 1.52 -0.87
N THR A 265 2.38 2.38 -1.80
CA THR A 265 2.97 1.92 -3.07
C THR A 265 4.49 1.92 -2.96
N LEU A 266 5.07 0.73 -2.83
CA LEU A 266 6.52 0.56 -2.79
C LEU A 266 7.14 0.86 -4.15
N GLY A 267 8.38 1.35 -4.15
CA GLY A 267 9.21 1.51 -5.35
C GLY A 267 8.94 2.77 -6.17
N LEU A 268 7.90 3.55 -5.87
CA LEU A 268 7.71 4.86 -6.50
C LEU A 268 8.86 5.80 -6.14
N PRO A 269 9.23 6.74 -7.04
CA PRO A 269 10.26 7.74 -6.76
C PRO A 269 9.86 8.76 -5.69
N TYR A 270 8.57 8.84 -5.37
CA TYR A 270 8.00 9.67 -4.33
C TYR A 270 7.09 8.83 -3.43
N PRO A 271 7.08 9.06 -2.10
CA PRO A 271 6.17 8.36 -1.22
C PRO A 271 4.70 8.62 -1.60
N ARG A 272 3.94 7.54 -1.74
CA ARG A 272 2.50 7.59 -1.97
C ARG A 272 1.78 6.65 -1.04
N THR A 273 0.81 7.17 -0.30
CA THR A 273 -0.05 6.40 0.58
C THR A 273 -1.53 6.67 0.33
N SER A 274 -2.37 5.79 0.82
CA SER A 274 -3.82 5.97 0.86
C SER A 274 -4.43 5.19 2.02
N PRO A 275 -5.61 5.60 2.53
CA PRO A 275 -6.36 4.76 3.45
C PRO A 275 -6.76 3.43 2.77
N ASP A 276 -6.93 2.40 3.59
CA ASP A 276 -7.34 1.06 3.12
C ASP A 276 -8.87 0.88 3.13
N HIS A 277 -9.60 1.90 2.70
CA HIS A 277 -11.05 1.87 2.52
C HIS A 277 -11.48 2.57 1.24
N GLY A 278 -12.70 2.32 0.79
CA GLY A 278 -13.29 2.95 -0.39
C GLY A 278 -13.96 4.28 -0.09
N THR A 279 -14.71 4.77 -1.06
CA THR A 279 -15.45 6.05 -1.01
C THR A 279 -16.58 6.07 0.03
N ALA A 280 -17.11 4.90 0.41
CA ALA A 280 -18.15 4.73 1.42
C ALA A 280 -19.31 5.74 1.26
N TYR A 281 -19.85 5.79 0.04
CA TYR A 281 -20.94 6.73 -0.30
C TYR A 281 -22.19 6.60 0.57
N ASP A 282 -22.43 5.41 1.14
CA ASP A 282 -23.57 5.08 1.97
C ASP A 282 -23.55 5.75 3.35
N ILE A 283 -22.40 6.23 3.79
CA ILE A 283 -22.20 6.91 5.08
C ILE A 283 -21.62 8.32 4.94
N ALA A 284 -21.54 8.87 3.72
CA ALA A 284 -21.02 10.20 3.48
C ALA A 284 -22.06 11.28 3.87
N GLY A 285 -21.66 12.33 4.60
CA GLY A 285 -22.48 13.48 5.04
C GLY A 285 -22.78 13.47 6.53
#